data_92ae5b5af62c7c07e913f17437d6d650
#
_entry.id   92ae5b5af62c7c07e913f17437d6d650
#
_cell.length_a   1.000
_cell.length_b   1.000
_cell.length_c   1.000
_cell.angle_alpha   90.00
_cell.angle_beta   90.00
_cell.angle_gamma   90.00
#
_symmetry.space_group_name_H-M   'P 1'
#
loop_
_entity.id
_entity.type
_entity.pdbx_description
1 polymer ?
#
loop_
_entity_poly.entity_id
_entity_poly.type
_entity_poly.pdbx_seq_one_letter_code
_entity_poly.pdbx_strand_id
1 'polypeptide(L)'
;MTEAGIDALAGKSKSNIEALRQLALLKTGALQNAILTSASFSIVATDEKGIIQLFNVGAERLLGYSAAEVVNQISPSEMHDPEEVLARAQALSQELATAIAPGFEALAFKASRGIEDAYELTMIRKDGSRFAGIVSITALRDDYGDLIGYLLIGADNSLRKQVEADLHKALDAAEKANRAKTDFLSGMSHELRTPLNAILGFAQLMESGTPHPTPSQQRSLEQILKAGWYLLELINEILDLALIESGKVTLSREPVSLAEVMLECRAMIEPQAQKRGIGLTFPRFESLYFVKADRTRVKQVLINLLFNAIKYNKPGGAVAVEYRPSPPDSLRISVRDTGAGIPPELVAQLFQPFNRLGKEAGAEEGTGIGLVVTKRLVELMGGRIGVDSQVGVGSVFWFELALTTAPRLAPRAIGQAASAPAELPDGTPLRTLLYVEDNPANLDLVEQLIARRPDLRLLSAADAELGIEFARAYLPELILMDINLPGVSGIEAMKILRADPATAHIPIIALSANALAHDIEKALAAGFFNYLTKPIKVDAFMAALDTALTFARTQAALAADKERTPC
;
A
#
# COMPACT_ATOMS: atom_id res chain seq x y z
N MET A 1 -11.38 92.23 12.70
CA MET A 1 -10.53 91.51 11.74
C MET A 1 -10.79 92.12 10.38
N THR A 2 -9.79 92.75 9.81
CA THR A 2 -9.90 93.46 8.55
C THR A 2 -9.92 92.50 7.35
N GLU A 3 -10.70 92.86 6.30
CA GLU A 3 -10.81 92.11 5.04
C GLU A 3 -9.45 91.68 4.46
N ALA A 4 -8.41 92.45 4.67
CA ALA A 4 -7.04 92.15 4.25
C ALA A 4 -6.44 90.89 4.96
N GLY A 5 -6.94 90.47 6.14
CA GLY A 5 -6.49 89.29 6.86
C GLY A 5 -7.14 88.02 6.32
N ILE A 6 -8.36 88.11 5.77
CA ILE A 6 -9.10 86.97 5.21
C ILE A 6 -8.54 86.63 3.82
N ASP A 7 -8.19 87.63 3.01
CA ASP A 7 -7.57 87.40 1.69
C ASP A 7 -6.14 86.81 1.79
N ALA A 8 -5.37 87.15 2.80
CA ALA A 8 -4.03 86.63 3.02
C ALA A 8 -4.09 85.16 3.49
N LEU A 9 -5.12 84.77 4.26
CA LEU A 9 -5.38 83.33 4.67
C LEU A 9 -5.91 82.51 3.51
N ALA A 10 -6.78 83.07 2.66
CA ALA A 10 -7.31 82.38 1.47
C ALA A 10 -6.21 82.19 0.41
N GLY A 11 -5.29 83.15 0.24
CA GLY A 11 -4.13 83.01 -0.65
C GLY A 11 -3.16 81.89 -0.19
N LYS A 12 -2.86 81.85 1.11
CA LYS A 12 -2.01 80.76 1.69
C LYS A 12 -2.65 79.40 1.59
N SER A 13 -3.99 79.27 1.73
CA SER A 13 -4.73 78.00 1.58
C SER A 13 -4.70 77.56 0.13
N LYS A 14 -4.91 78.39 -0.86
CA LYS A 14 -4.80 78.05 -2.28
C LYS A 14 -3.39 77.62 -2.66
N SER A 15 -2.35 78.32 -2.21
CA SER A 15 -0.96 77.93 -2.46
C SER A 15 -0.60 76.52 -1.85
N ASN A 16 -1.10 76.23 -0.64
CA ASN A 16 -0.89 74.91 -0.02
C ASN A 16 -1.62 73.78 -0.75
N ILE A 17 -2.83 74.05 -1.24
CA ILE A 17 -3.58 73.06 -2.03
C ILE A 17 -2.88 72.75 -3.37
N GLU A 18 -2.38 73.79 -4.04
CA GLU A 18 -1.61 73.66 -5.28
C GLU A 18 -0.29 72.89 -5.07
N ALA A 19 0.43 73.17 -3.98
CA ALA A 19 1.66 72.47 -3.61
C ALA A 19 1.38 70.98 -3.28
N LEU A 20 0.27 70.67 -2.60
CA LEU A 20 -0.15 69.33 -2.33
C LEU A 20 -0.57 68.56 -3.61
N ARG A 21 -1.26 69.21 -4.55
CA ARG A 21 -1.57 68.69 -5.86
C ARG A 21 -0.32 68.41 -6.68
N GLN A 22 0.64 69.34 -6.74
CA GLN A 22 1.91 69.06 -7.43
C GLN A 22 2.71 67.96 -6.78
N LEU A 23 2.73 67.84 -5.45
CA LEU A 23 3.40 66.75 -4.74
C LEU A 23 2.73 65.41 -5.01
N ALA A 24 1.39 65.37 -5.08
CA ALA A 24 0.63 64.16 -5.44
C ALA A 24 0.92 63.74 -6.88
N LEU A 25 0.93 64.67 -7.83
CA LEU A 25 1.28 64.43 -9.23
C LEU A 25 2.71 63.91 -9.39
N LEU A 26 3.66 64.49 -8.68
CA LEU A 26 5.07 64.09 -8.68
C LEU A 26 5.23 62.64 -8.09
N LYS A 27 4.52 62.35 -6.98
CA LYS A 27 4.53 61.00 -6.40
C LYS A 27 3.91 59.96 -7.32
N THR A 28 2.78 60.29 -7.96
CA THR A 28 2.12 59.42 -8.92
C THR A 28 3.00 59.15 -10.14
N GLY A 29 3.63 60.18 -10.69
CA GLY A 29 4.57 60.06 -11.80
C GLY A 29 5.84 59.29 -11.44
N ALA A 30 6.38 59.47 -10.23
CA ALA A 30 7.53 58.70 -9.75
C ALA A 30 7.18 57.20 -9.57
N LEU A 31 6.00 56.91 -9.06
CA LEU A 31 5.53 55.52 -8.93
C LEU A 31 5.29 54.85 -10.29
N GLN A 32 4.67 55.57 -11.22
CA GLN A 32 4.50 55.12 -12.60
C GLN A 32 5.86 54.81 -13.26
N ASN A 33 6.81 55.74 -13.15
CA ASN A 33 8.17 55.50 -13.67
C ASN A 33 8.87 54.32 -13.00
N ALA A 34 8.71 54.12 -11.69
CA ALA A 34 9.31 52.99 -11.00
C ALA A 34 8.73 51.64 -11.49
N ILE A 35 7.43 51.60 -11.77
CA ILE A 35 6.76 50.39 -12.35
C ILE A 35 7.26 50.16 -13.78
N LEU A 36 7.34 51.20 -14.60
CA LEU A 36 7.79 51.10 -15.99
C LEU A 36 9.28 50.79 -16.12
N THR A 37 10.10 51.16 -15.16
CA THR A 37 11.53 50.81 -15.12
C THR A 37 11.82 49.50 -14.39
N SER A 38 10.79 48.85 -13.86
CA SER A 38 10.93 47.50 -13.25
C SER A 38 11.54 46.54 -14.26
N ALA A 39 12.65 45.91 -13.87
CA ALA A 39 13.36 44.96 -14.73
C ALA A 39 12.95 43.49 -14.52
N SER A 40 12.10 43.23 -13.52
CA SER A 40 11.75 41.87 -13.11
C SER A 40 10.66 41.25 -13.99
N PHE A 41 9.80 42.04 -14.61
CA PHE A 41 8.71 41.58 -15.45
C PHE A 41 8.69 42.34 -16.78
N SER A 42 8.38 41.64 -17.86
CA SER A 42 8.03 42.26 -19.13
C SER A 42 6.65 42.89 -19.00
N ILE A 43 6.57 44.21 -19.19
CA ILE A 43 5.30 44.95 -19.23
C ILE A 43 5.18 45.57 -20.61
N VAL A 44 4.13 45.18 -21.32
CA VAL A 44 3.80 45.67 -22.66
C VAL A 44 2.35 46.14 -22.65
N ALA A 45 2.10 47.40 -23.10
CA ALA A 45 0.74 47.84 -23.35
C ALA A 45 0.52 48.10 -24.84
N THR A 46 -0.68 47.79 -25.31
CA THR A 46 -1.07 47.98 -26.70
C THR A 46 -2.28 48.89 -26.81
N ASP A 47 -2.55 49.40 -28.00
CA ASP A 47 -3.84 49.99 -28.34
C ASP A 47 -4.91 48.88 -28.53
N GLU A 48 -6.12 49.27 -28.84
CA GLU A 48 -7.26 48.38 -29.12
C GLU A 48 -7.03 47.45 -30.32
N LYS A 49 -6.13 47.80 -31.24
CA LYS A 49 -5.76 46.98 -32.43
C LYS A 49 -4.59 46.03 -32.13
N GLY A 50 -4.03 46.09 -30.95
CA GLY A 50 -2.89 45.23 -30.55
C GLY A 50 -1.53 45.77 -30.98
N ILE A 51 -1.41 47.04 -31.34
CA ILE A 51 -0.11 47.65 -31.65
C ILE A 51 0.51 48.15 -30.35
N ILE A 52 1.78 47.80 -30.11
CA ILE A 52 2.52 48.14 -28.89
C ILE A 52 2.62 49.67 -28.73
N GLN A 53 2.15 50.19 -27.61
CA GLN A 53 2.22 51.59 -27.23
C GLN A 53 3.23 51.82 -26.10
N LEU A 54 3.49 50.81 -25.28
CA LEU A 54 4.44 50.87 -24.19
C LEU A 54 5.23 49.57 -24.14
N PHE A 55 6.54 49.68 -23.91
CA PHE A 55 7.45 48.56 -23.80
C PHE A 55 8.48 48.90 -22.72
N ASN A 56 8.40 48.25 -21.56
CA ASN A 56 9.24 48.58 -20.41
C ASN A 56 10.67 48.00 -20.51
N VAL A 57 11.55 48.42 -19.63
CA VAL A 57 12.94 47.90 -19.55
C VAL A 57 13.00 46.39 -19.33
N GLY A 58 12.01 45.81 -18.59
CA GLY A 58 11.90 44.36 -18.39
C GLY A 58 11.60 43.64 -19.70
N ALA A 59 10.73 44.19 -20.55
CA ALA A 59 10.43 43.66 -21.86
C ALA A 59 11.63 43.75 -22.82
N GLU A 60 12.36 44.87 -22.79
CA GLU A 60 13.59 45.03 -23.58
C GLU A 60 14.62 43.95 -23.24
N ARG A 61 14.85 43.70 -21.95
CA ARG A 61 15.80 42.69 -21.48
C ARG A 61 15.35 41.28 -21.80
N LEU A 62 14.06 40.99 -21.61
CA LEU A 62 13.52 39.65 -21.81
C LEU A 62 13.46 39.25 -23.28
N LEU A 63 13.06 40.21 -24.16
CA LEU A 63 12.76 39.93 -25.57
C LEU A 63 13.89 40.37 -26.52
N GLY A 64 14.82 41.23 -26.04
CA GLY A 64 15.96 41.67 -26.81
C GLY A 64 15.69 42.80 -27.83
N TYR A 65 14.47 43.32 -27.87
CA TYR A 65 14.08 44.46 -28.68
C TYR A 65 14.21 45.74 -27.84
N SER A 66 14.55 46.88 -28.47
CA SER A 66 14.40 48.17 -27.82
C SER A 66 12.98 48.71 -28.00
N ALA A 67 12.53 49.56 -27.06
CA ALA A 67 11.21 50.17 -27.17
C ALA A 67 11.05 50.98 -28.48
N ALA A 68 12.12 51.63 -28.94
CA ALA A 68 12.11 52.42 -30.19
C ALA A 68 11.87 51.56 -31.45
N GLU A 69 12.18 50.28 -31.41
CA GLU A 69 11.99 49.35 -32.53
C GLU A 69 10.59 48.73 -32.60
N VAL A 70 9.84 48.73 -31.47
CA VAL A 70 8.59 48.00 -31.38
C VAL A 70 7.37 48.90 -31.15
N VAL A 71 7.55 50.05 -30.49
CA VAL A 71 6.46 50.99 -30.18
C VAL A 71 5.90 51.60 -31.47
N ASN A 72 4.58 51.56 -31.64
CA ASN A 72 3.82 51.98 -32.84
C ASN A 72 4.18 51.22 -34.13
N GLN A 73 4.85 50.04 -34.02
CA GLN A 73 5.36 49.32 -35.19
C GLN A 73 4.81 47.89 -35.30
N ILE A 74 4.92 47.13 -34.21
CA ILE A 74 4.58 45.69 -34.22
C ILE A 74 3.57 45.29 -33.14
N SER A 75 3.05 44.12 -33.26
CA SER A 75 2.14 43.48 -32.30
C SER A 75 2.90 42.47 -31.41
N PRO A 76 2.52 42.31 -30.13
CA PRO A 76 3.07 41.24 -29.27
C PRO A 76 2.95 39.83 -29.86
N SER A 77 1.98 39.57 -30.73
CA SER A 77 1.82 38.26 -31.39
C SER A 77 3.03 37.87 -32.26
N GLU A 78 3.79 38.85 -32.77
CA GLU A 78 5.00 38.61 -33.57
C GLU A 78 6.19 38.08 -32.73
N MET A 79 6.09 38.22 -31.40
CA MET A 79 7.08 37.72 -30.45
C MET A 79 6.76 36.35 -29.90
N HIS A 80 5.72 35.67 -30.42
CA HIS A 80 5.30 34.33 -30.04
C HIS A 80 5.48 33.34 -31.20
N ASP A 81 5.55 32.05 -30.87
CA ASP A 81 5.58 31.00 -31.90
C ASP A 81 4.28 31.01 -32.72
N PRO A 82 4.36 31.20 -34.06
CA PRO A 82 3.17 31.33 -34.89
C PRO A 82 2.28 30.08 -34.89
N GLU A 83 2.89 28.87 -34.76
CA GLU A 83 2.14 27.62 -34.75
C GLU A 83 1.36 27.46 -33.44
N GLU A 84 1.95 27.85 -32.30
CA GLU A 84 1.27 27.82 -31.01
C GLU A 84 0.15 28.88 -30.93
N VAL A 85 0.35 30.08 -31.51
CA VAL A 85 -0.70 31.11 -31.61
C VAL A 85 -1.86 30.65 -32.48
N LEU A 86 -1.57 29.95 -33.59
CA LEU A 86 -2.60 29.36 -34.45
C LEU A 86 -3.39 28.25 -33.72
N ALA A 87 -2.68 27.35 -33.04
CA ALA A 87 -3.29 26.30 -32.24
C ALA A 87 -4.18 26.86 -31.11
N ARG A 88 -3.74 27.95 -30.45
CA ARG A 88 -4.53 28.66 -29.45
C ARG A 88 -5.79 29.28 -30.06
N ALA A 89 -5.72 29.89 -31.22
CA ALA A 89 -6.87 30.45 -31.93
C ALA A 89 -7.91 29.36 -32.23
N GLN A 90 -7.46 28.20 -32.70
CA GLN A 90 -8.32 27.04 -32.97
C GLN A 90 -8.98 26.49 -31.71
N ALA A 91 -8.19 26.29 -30.63
CA ALA A 91 -8.70 25.80 -29.35
C ALA A 91 -9.77 26.75 -28.77
N LEU A 92 -9.49 28.04 -28.73
CA LEU A 92 -10.44 29.05 -28.26
C LEU A 92 -11.70 29.14 -29.15
N SER A 93 -11.56 28.99 -30.47
CA SER A 93 -12.69 28.97 -31.38
C SER A 93 -13.64 27.80 -31.12
N GLN A 94 -13.09 26.64 -30.78
CA GLN A 94 -13.85 25.45 -30.37
C GLN A 94 -14.48 25.61 -28.98
N GLU A 95 -13.71 26.08 -27.99
CA GLU A 95 -14.18 26.30 -26.63
C GLU A 95 -15.35 27.27 -26.55
N LEU A 96 -15.27 28.38 -27.31
CA LEU A 96 -16.22 29.49 -27.24
C LEU A 96 -17.23 29.54 -28.37
N ALA A 97 -17.24 28.54 -29.27
CA ALA A 97 -18.10 28.44 -30.45
C ALA A 97 -18.13 29.73 -31.30
N THR A 98 -16.98 30.41 -31.40
CA THR A 98 -16.83 31.70 -32.10
C THR A 98 -15.54 31.67 -32.92
N ALA A 99 -15.58 32.09 -34.19
CA ALA A 99 -14.38 32.16 -35.01
C ALA A 99 -13.40 33.24 -34.45
N ILE A 100 -12.20 32.82 -34.10
CA ILE A 100 -11.13 33.68 -33.58
C ILE A 100 -9.97 33.62 -34.56
N ALA A 101 -9.53 34.79 -35.05
CA ALA A 101 -8.41 34.85 -35.97
C ALA A 101 -7.07 34.59 -35.23
N PRO A 102 -6.10 33.93 -35.90
CA PRO A 102 -4.75 33.80 -35.34
C PRO A 102 -4.08 35.18 -35.28
N GLY A 103 -3.14 35.34 -34.33
CA GLY A 103 -2.45 36.59 -34.08
C GLY A 103 -2.88 37.23 -32.76
N PHE A 104 -2.92 38.56 -32.70
CA PHE A 104 -3.19 39.24 -31.43
C PHE A 104 -4.60 38.95 -30.89
N GLU A 105 -5.58 38.76 -31.73
CA GLU A 105 -6.94 38.40 -31.34
C GLU A 105 -6.94 37.10 -30.47
N ALA A 106 -6.20 36.09 -30.88
CA ALA A 106 -6.08 34.84 -30.12
C ALA A 106 -5.45 35.02 -28.73
N LEU A 107 -4.60 36.03 -28.57
CA LEU A 107 -4.00 36.36 -27.27
C LEU A 107 -4.99 37.16 -26.40
N ALA A 108 -5.69 38.15 -26.95
CA ALA A 108 -6.50 39.12 -26.23
C ALA A 108 -7.99 38.77 -26.10
N PHE A 109 -8.48 37.70 -26.74
CA PHE A 109 -9.91 37.41 -26.91
C PHE A 109 -10.67 37.32 -25.58
N LYS A 110 -10.14 36.56 -24.60
CA LYS A 110 -10.78 36.44 -23.27
C LYS A 110 -10.72 37.78 -22.51
N ALA A 111 -9.57 38.47 -22.55
CA ALA A 111 -9.40 39.77 -21.90
C ALA A 111 -10.34 40.86 -22.46
N SER A 112 -10.59 40.89 -23.77
CA SER A 112 -11.52 41.85 -24.39
C SER A 112 -12.95 41.72 -23.84
N ARG A 113 -13.31 40.52 -23.34
CA ARG A 113 -14.62 40.22 -22.73
C ARG A 113 -14.62 40.33 -21.21
N GLY A 114 -13.54 40.87 -20.61
CA GLY A 114 -13.41 41.04 -19.16
C GLY A 114 -13.09 39.76 -18.41
N ILE A 115 -12.65 38.71 -19.10
CA ILE A 115 -12.22 37.45 -18.49
C ILE A 115 -10.70 37.53 -18.29
N GLU A 116 -10.25 37.32 -17.06
CA GLU A 116 -8.81 37.21 -16.79
C GLU A 116 -8.23 36.02 -17.58
N ASP A 117 -7.15 36.27 -18.29
CA ASP A 117 -6.47 35.29 -19.12
C ASP A 117 -4.97 35.30 -18.84
N ALA A 118 -4.46 34.10 -18.54
CA ALA A 118 -3.03 33.86 -18.46
C ALA A 118 -2.73 32.62 -19.32
N TYR A 119 -1.71 32.72 -20.15
CA TYR A 119 -1.33 31.64 -21.03
C TYR A 119 0.18 31.42 -21.03
N GLU A 120 0.56 30.22 -21.35
CA GLU A 120 1.94 29.83 -21.58
C GLU A 120 2.13 29.52 -23.07
N LEU A 121 3.02 30.26 -23.71
CA LEU A 121 3.42 30.04 -25.09
C LEU A 121 4.93 30.21 -25.24
N THR A 122 5.48 29.62 -26.30
CA THR A 122 6.86 29.87 -26.67
C THR A 122 7.03 31.28 -27.21
N MET A 123 7.88 32.05 -26.54
CA MET A 123 8.26 33.40 -26.96
C MET A 123 9.57 33.37 -27.76
N ILE A 124 9.70 34.27 -28.73
CA ILE A 124 10.84 34.36 -29.63
C ILE A 124 11.52 35.74 -29.38
N ARG A 125 12.80 35.69 -29.02
CA ARG A 125 13.60 36.92 -28.87
C ARG A 125 14.08 37.45 -30.23
N LYS A 126 14.55 38.67 -30.25
CA LYS A 126 15.10 39.34 -31.44
C LYS A 126 16.25 38.54 -32.11
N ASP A 127 17.03 37.81 -31.32
CA ASP A 127 18.12 36.97 -31.80
C ASP A 127 17.66 35.62 -32.33
N GLY A 128 16.33 35.34 -32.33
CA GLY A 128 15.73 34.09 -32.73
C GLY A 128 15.70 32.99 -31.64
N SER A 129 16.30 33.24 -30.48
CA SER A 129 16.24 32.31 -29.37
C SER A 129 14.82 32.18 -28.82
N ARG A 130 14.45 30.98 -28.35
CA ARG A 130 13.10 30.62 -27.89
C ARG A 130 13.10 30.34 -26.40
N PHE A 131 12.05 30.71 -25.69
CA PHE A 131 11.87 30.40 -24.30
C PHE A 131 10.38 30.21 -23.96
N ALA A 132 10.08 29.47 -22.90
CA ALA A 132 8.72 29.33 -22.42
C ALA A 132 8.33 30.61 -21.66
N GLY A 133 7.40 31.39 -22.23
CA GLY A 133 6.85 32.58 -21.61
C GLY A 133 5.52 32.27 -20.94
N ILE A 134 5.29 32.86 -19.76
CA ILE A 134 3.97 33.00 -19.17
C ILE A 134 3.54 34.46 -19.28
N VAL A 135 2.36 34.69 -19.84
CA VAL A 135 1.83 36.04 -20.08
C VAL A 135 0.42 36.14 -19.50
N SER A 136 0.21 37.14 -18.64
CA SER A 136 -1.11 37.58 -18.20
C SER A 136 -1.54 38.78 -19.03
N ILE A 137 -2.76 38.73 -19.56
CA ILE A 137 -3.31 39.83 -20.36
C ILE A 137 -4.58 40.38 -19.74
N THR A 138 -4.70 41.69 -19.68
CA THR A 138 -5.86 42.41 -19.14
C THR A 138 -6.26 43.52 -20.09
N ALA A 139 -7.57 43.70 -20.31
CA ALA A 139 -8.10 44.83 -21.09
C ALA A 139 -8.03 46.14 -20.29
N LEU A 140 -7.52 47.17 -20.91
CA LEU A 140 -7.51 48.53 -20.38
C LEU A 140 -8.77 49.25 -20.89
N ARG A 141 -9.51 49.89 -19.98
CA ARG A 141 -10.75 50.62 -20.31
C ARG A 141 -10.66 52.04 -19.74
N ASP A 142 -11.32 52.96 -20.41
CA ASP A 142 -11.44 54.33 -19.93
C ASP A 142 -12.54 54.47 -18.85
N ASP A 143 -12.76 55.72 -18.37
CA ASP A 143 -13.76 56.00 -17.34
C ASP A 143 -15.22 55.78 -17.81
N TYR A 144 -15.47 55.61 -19.10
CA TYR A 144 -16.78 55.30 -19.71
C TYR A 144 -16.97 53.82 -19.96
N GLY A 145 -15.92 53.02 -19.74
CA GLY A 145 -15.92 51.58 -19.95
C GLY A 145 -15.50 51.13 -21.35
N ASP A 146 -15.14 52.07 -22.20
CA ASP A 146 -14.69 51.81 -23.57
C ASP A 146 -13.27 51.22 -23.56
N LEU A 147 -13.02 50.24 -24.44
CA LEU A 147 -11.72 49.57 -24.56
C LEU A 147 -10.72 50.55 -25.17
N ILE A 148 -9.60 50.80 -24.47
CA ILE A 148 -8.51 51.67 -24.94
C ILE A 148 -7.23 50.90 -25.26
N GLY A 149 -7.18 49.61 -24.94
CA GLY A 149 -6.03 48.75 -25.22
C GLY A 149 -5.91 47.55 -24.29
N TYR A 150 -4.73 46.96 -24.23
CA TYR A 150 -4.42 45.80 -23.39
C TYR A 150 -3.09 45.95 -22.68
N LEU A 151 -3.01 45.41 -21.47
CA LEU A 151 -1.79 45.29 -20.68
C LEU A 151 -1.37 43.83 -20.63
N LEU A 152 -0.16 43.54 -21.07
CA LEU A 152 0.47 42.24 -21.00
C LEU A 152 1.61 42.28 -20.00
N ILE A 153 1.59 41.32 -19.05
CA ILE A 153 2.68 41.14 -18.08
C ILE A 153 3.24 39.74 -18.32
N GLY A 154 4.51 39.70 -18.70
CA GLY A 154 5.19 38.44 -19.07
C GLY A 154 6.42 38.16 -18.23
N ALA A 155 6.72 36.87 -18.06
CA ALA A 155 7.93 36.38 -17.43
C ALA A 155 8.46 35.12 -18.14
N ASP A 156 9.79 34.89 -18.05
CA ASP A 156 10.42 33.64 -18.49
C ASP A 156 10.08 32.51 -17.50
N ASN A 157 9.43 31.46 -17.99
CA ASN A 157 9.01 30.30 -17.22
C ASN A 157 9.90 29.06 -17.48
N SER A 158 10.99 29.21 -18.24
CA SER A 158 11.83 28.09 -18.68
C SER A 158 12.47 27.35 -17.50
N LEU A 159 12.97 28.06 -16.51
CA LEU A 159 13.60 27.48 -15.32
C LEU A 159 12.59 26.62 -14.53
N ARG A 160 11.38 27.13 -14.34
CA ARG A 160 10.33 26.40 -13.64
C ARG A 160 9.96 25.11 -14.37
N LYS A 161 9.75 25.18 -15.71
CA LYS A 161 9.46 23.99 -16.52
C LYS A 161 10.60 22.98 -16.48
N GLN A 162 11.85 23.42 -16.46
CA GLN A 162 12.99 22.53 -16.34
C GLN A 162 13.02 21.82 -14.99
N VAL A 163 12.81 22.55 -13.88
CA VAL A 163 12.75 21.95 -12.53
C VAL A 163 11.60 20.96 -12.42
N GLU A 164 10.42 21.28 -12.96
CA GLU A 164 9.27 20.36 -12.99
C GLU A 164 9.58 19.08 -13.79
N ALA A 165 10.20 19.22 -14.96
CA ALA A 165 10.61 18.08 -15.79
C ALA A 165 11.68 17.21 -15.11
N ASP A 166 12.67 17.82 -14.46
CA ASP A 166 13.72 17.08 -13.75
C ASP A 166 13.17 16.39 -12.48
N LEU A 167 12.22 17.02 -11.78
CA LEU A 167 11.50 16.40 -10.67
C LEU A 167 10.70 15.18 -11.13
N HIS A 168 9.97 15.29 -12.24
CA HIS A 168 9.23 14.14 -12.81
C HIS A 168 10.17 13.00 -13.18
N LYS A 169 11.30 13.28 -13.82
CA LYS A 169 12.30 12.24 -14.15
C LYS A 169 12.87 11.58 -12.89
N ALA A 170 13.18 12.36 -11.86
CA ALA A 170 13.70 11.83 -10.60
C ALA A 170 12.66 10.94 -9.89
N LEU A 171 11.39 11.34 -9.87
CA LEU A 171 10.29 10.54 -9.31
C LEU A 171 10.11 9.22 -10.06
N ASP A 172 10.06 9.25 -11.39
CA ASP A 172 9.91 8.05 -12.23
C ASP A 172 11.09 7.08 -12.04
N ALA A 173 12.32 7.60 -11.96
CA ALA A 173 13.50 6.79 -11.68
C ALA A 173 13.44 6.15 -10.28
N ALA A 174 13.02 6.89 -9.26
CA ALA A 174 12.86 6.38 -7.90
C ALA A 174 11.78 5.30 -7.81
N GLU A 175 10.62 5.50 -8.47
CA GLU A 175 9.57 4.50 -8.53
C GLU A 175 10.01 3.21 -9.22
N LYS A 176 10.70 3.32 -10.38
CA LYS A 176 11.24 2.15 -11.10
C LYS A 176 12.24 1.38 -10.25
N ALA A 177 13.15 2.07 -9.56
CA ALA A 177 14.11 1.44 -8.67
C ALA A 177 13.42 0.70 -7.50
N ASN A 178 12.38 1.31 -6.91
CA ASN A 178 11.62 0.69 -5.81
C ASN A 178 10.82 -0.53 -6.26
N ARG A 179 10.21 -0.48 -7.46
CA ARG A 179 9.53 -1.64 -8.06
C ARG A 179 10.51 -2.78 -8.32
N ALA A 180 11.66 -2.49 -8.95
CA ALA A 180 12.68 -3.50 -9.22
C ALA A 180 13.22 -4.15 -7.93
N LYS A 181 13.43 -3.37 -6.85
CA LYS A 181 13.82 -3.88 -5.52
C LYS A 181 12.79 -4.87 -4.98
N THR A 182 11.50 -4.52 -5.08
CA THR A 182 10.40 -5.37 -4.55
C THR A 182 10.24 -6.66 -5.35
N ASP A 183 10.28 -6.57 -6.68
CA ASP A 183 10.15 -7.72 -7.57
C ASP A 183 11.34 -8.69 -7.41
N PHE A 184 12.56 -8.15 -7.25
CA PHE A 184 13.76 -8.93 -6.93
C PHE A 184 13.62 -9.69 -5.61
N LEU A 185 13.20 -9.01 -4.52
CA LEU A 185 13.02 -9.65 -3.22
C LEU A 185 11.90 -10.71 -3.24
N SER A 186 10.82 -10.47 -3.98
CA SER A 186 9.74 -11.45 -4.15
C SER A 186 10.21 -12.70 -4.91
N GLY A 187 10.94 -12.52 -6.01
CA GLY A 187 11.53 -13.63 -6.77
C GLY A 187 12.53 -14.43 -5.92
N MET A 188 13.48 -13.74 -5.26
CA MET A 188 14.46 -14.39 -4.39
C MET A 188 13.83 -15.19 -3.25
N SER A 189 12.72 -14.71 -2.67
CA SER A 189 12.03 -15.48 -1.63
C SER A 189 11.48 -16.79 -2.15
N HIS A 190 10.89 -16.79 -3.34
CA HIS A 190 10.38 -18.02 -3.95
C HIS A 190 11.52 -19.02 -4.21
N GLU A 191 12.63 -18.53 -4.78
CA GLU A 191 13.83 -19.33 -5.06
C GLU A 191 14.51 -19.88 -3.79
N LEU A 192 14.47 -19.15 -2.68
CA LEU A 192 15.01 -19.62 -1.40
C LEU A 192 14.06 -20.57 -0.67
N ARG A 193 12.74 -20.36 -0.79
CA ARG A 193 11.72 -21.17 -0.12
C ARG A 193 11.67 -22.59 -0.66
N THR A 194 11.83 -22.78 -1.96
CA THR A 194 11.78 -24.08 -2.63
C THR A 194 12.82 -25.07 -2.08
N PRO A 195 14.15 -24.81 -2.09
CA PRO A 195 15.12 -25.72 -1.51
C PRO A 195 14.97 -25.88 0.00
N LEU A 196 14.54 -24.82 0.71
CA LEU A 196 14.31 -24.89 2.14
C LEU A 196 13.14 -25.78 2.52
N ASN A 197 12.06 -25.77 1.73
CA ASN A 197 10.92 -26.67 1.91
C ASN A 197 11.33 -28.14 1.76
N ALA A 198 12.18 -28.44 0.77
CA ALA A 198 12.73 -29.78 0.59
C ALA A 198 13.57 -30.21 1.80
N ILE A 199 14.50 -29.36 2.27
CA ILE A 199 15.34 -29.65 3.45
C ILE A 199 14.46 -29.94 4.69
N LEU A 200 13.48 -29.08 4.96
CA LEU A 200 12.57 -29.22 6.10
C LEU A 200 11.69 -30.48 5.95
N GLY A 201 11.18 -30.75 4.76
CA GLY A 201 10.34 -31.91 4.48
C GLY A 201 11.10 -33.23 4.71
N PHE A 202 12.28 -33.38 4.11
CA PHE A 202 13.09 -34.59 4.32
C PHE A 202 13.59 -34.74 5.75
N ALA A 203 13.93 -33.65 6.46
CA ALA A 203 14.29 -33.71 7.86
C ALA A 203 13.12 -34.20 8.75
N GLN A 204 11.88 -33.75 8.50
CA GLN A 204 10.68 -34.25 9.18
C GLN A 204 10.39 -35.74 8.86
N LEU A 205 10.59 -36.13 7.60
CA LEU A 205 10.45 -37.55 7.19
C LEU A 205 11.46 -38.45 7.91
N MET A 206 12.72 -37.99 8.03
CA MET A 206 13.74 -38.74 8.76
C MET A 206 13.44 -38.79 10.26
N GLU A 207 12.94 -37.70 10.86
CA GLU A 207 12.56 -37.65 12.28
C GLU A 207 11.44 -38.66 12.61
N SER A 208 10.44 -38.76 11.74
CA SER A 208 9.28 -39.67 11.89
C SER A 208 9.46 -41.02 11.23
N GLY A 209 10.65 -41.34 10.68
CA GLY A 209 10.95 -42.55 9.92
C GLY A 209 11.04 -43.84 10.75
N THR A 210 10.92 -44.95 10.04
CA THR A 210 11.15 -46.31 10.62
C THR A 210 12.28 -46.98 9.83
N PRO A 211 13.41 -47.40 10.46
CA PRO A 211 13.67 -47.38 11.92
C PRO A 211 13.83 -45.94 12.47
N HIS A 212 13.47 -45.72 13.72
CA HIS A 212 13.63 -44.42 14.39
C HIS A 212 15.10 -43.97 14.40
N PRO A 213 15.36 -42.68 14.23
CA PRO A 213 16.72 -42.16 14.28
C PRO A 213 17.36 -42.38 15.64
N THR A 214 18.66 -42.63 15.63
CA THR A 214 19.44 -42.74 16.87
C THR A 214 19.41 -41.42 17.65
N PRO A 215 19.67 -41.41 18.98
CA PRO A 215 19.67 -40.15 19.78
C PRO A 215 20.62 -39.08 19.27
N SER A 216 21.69 -39.45 18.56
CA SER A 216 22.60 -38.49 17.91
C SER A 216 21.98 -37.89 16.65
N GLN A 217 21.36 -38.71 15.81
CA GLN A 217 20.65 -38.30 14.60
C GLN A 217 19.45 -37.44 14.97
N GLN A 218 18.67 -37.81 16.00
CA GLN A 218 17.55 -37.02 16.50
C GLN A 218 17.97 -35.58 16.83
N ARG A 219 19.05 -35.41 17.61
CA ARG A 219 19.59 -34.09 17.91
C ARG A 219 20.02 -33.29 16.68
N SER A 220 20.60 -33.98 15.68
CA SER A 220 21.00 -33.33 14.43
C SER A 220 19.78 -32.87 13.62
N LEU A 221 18.75 -33.69 13.53
CA LEU A 221 17.48 -33.38 12.86
C LEU A 221 16.76 -32.21 13.52
N GLU A 222 16.69 -32.22 14.87
CA GLU A 222 16.14 -31.08 15.63
C GLU A 222 16.86 -29.76 15.31
N GLN A 223 18.19 -29.77 15.17
CA GLN A 223 18.95 -28.57 14.81
C GLN A 223 18.69 -28.14 13.35
N ILE A 224 18.59 -29.10 12.42
CA ILE A 224 18.29 -28.81 11.01
C ILE A 224 16.88 -28.20 10.89
N LEU A 225 15.89 -28.83 11.52
CA LEU A 225 14.51 -28.34 11.51
C LEU A 225 14.42 -26.93 12.14
N LYS A 226 15.08 -26.73 13.27
CA LYS A 226 15.11 -25.45 13.97
C LYS A 226 15.73 -24.35 13.09
N ALA A 227 16.89 -24.59 12.50
CA ALA A 227 17.58 -23.65 11.63
C ALA A 227 16.77 -23.35 10.35
N GLY A 228 16.15 -24.38 9.78
CA GLY A 228 15.32 -24.23 8.57
C GLY A 228 14.06 -23.41 8.82
N TRP A 229 13.35 -23.66 9.92
CA TRP A 229 12.17 -22.85 10.29
C TRP A 229 12.54 -21.38 10.58
N TYR A 230 13.67 -21.16 11.25
CA TYR A 230 14.19 -19.82 11.50
C TYR A 230 14.51 -19.06 10.20
N LEU A 231 15.15 -19.73 9.24
CA LEU A 231 15.47 -19.11 7.94
C LEU A 231 14.20 -18.77 7.15
N LEU A 232 13.18 -19.62 7.21
CA LEU A 232 11.89 -19.36 6.58
C LEU A 232 11.19 -18.13 7.19
N GLU A 233 11.21 -18.00 8.52
CA GLU A 233 10.67 -16.85 9.24
C GLU A 233 11.37 -15.56 8.80
N LEU A 234 12.70 -15.58 8.74
CA LEU A 234 13.51 -14.44 8.32
C LEU A 234 13.19 -14.01 6.88
N ILE A 235 13.08 -14.96 5.94
CA ILE A 235 12.71 -14.68 4.55
C ILE A 235 11.32 -14.02 4.49
N ASN A 236 10.35 -14.54 5.23
CA ASN A 236 8.99 -14.00 5.24
C ASN A 236 8.96 -12.58 5.84
N GLU A 237 9.69 -12.31 6.93
CA GLU A 237 9.76 -10.97 7.53
C GLU A 237 10.42 -9.94 6.60
N ILE A 238 11.50 -10.33 5.87
CA ILE A 238 12.15 -9.44 4.88
C ILE A 238 11.17 -9.11 3.75
N LEU A 239 10.41 -10.09 3.28
CA LEU A 239 9.38 -9.87 2.25
C LEU A 239 8.27 -8.95 2.74
N ASP A 240 7.73 -9.23 3.92
CA ASP A 240 6.70 -8.38 4.52
C ASP A 240 7.19 -6.92 4.61
N LEU A 241 8.42 -6.71 5.07
CA LEU A 241 9.03 -5.38 5.13
C LEU A 241 9.13 -4.72 3.74
N ALA A 242 9.61 -5.47 2.74
CA ALA A 242 9.75 -4.95 1.37
C ALA A 242 8.40 -4.60 0.72
N LEU A 243 7.38 -5.43 0.91
CA LEU A 243 6.02 -5.18 0.43
C LEU A 243 5.40 -3.95 1.12
N ILE A 244 5.64 -3.79 2.42
CA ILE A 244 5.19 -2.63 3.19
C ILE A 244 5.87 -1.34 2.71
N GLU A 245 7.22 -1.35 2.55
CA GLU A 245 7.99 -0.19 2.07
C GLU A 245 7.60 0.24 0.65
N SER A 246 7.25 -0.71 -0.21
CA SER A 246 6.83 -0.42 -1.59
C SER A 246 5.40 0.12 -1.73
N GLY A 247 4.64 0.15 -0.64
CA GLY A 247 3.23 0.56 -0.66
C GLY A 247 2.28 -0.43 -1.35
N LYS A 248 2.75 -1.63 -1.69
CA LYS A 248 1.95 -2.69 -2.36
C LYS A 248 1.02 -3.46 -1.41
N VAL A 249 1.10 -3.22 -0.10
CA VAL A 249 0.22 -3.86 0.88
C VAL A 249 -1.17 -3.25 0.80
N THR A 250 -2.12 -4.03 0.31
CA THR A 250 -3.55 -3.67 0.36
C THR A 250 -4.12 -4.13 1.70
N LEU A 251 -4.74 -3.21 2.45
CA LEU A 251 -5.40 -3.51 3.71
C LEU A 251 -6.91 -3.66 3.52
N SER A 252 -7.47 -4.75 4.00
CA SER A 252 -8.92 -4.90 4.14
C SER A 252 -9.38 -4.22 5.45
N ARG A 253 -9.74 -2.93 5.38
CA ARG A 253 -10.20 -2.19 6.56
C ARG A 253 -11.67 -2.51 6.86
N GLU A 254 -11.91 -3.37 7.82
CA GLU A 254 -13.23 -3.82 8.27
C GLU A 254 -13.43 -3.59 9.78
N PRO A 255 -14.66 -3.67 10.29
CA PRO A 255 -14.91 -3.71 11.72
C PRO A 255 -14.42 -5.05 12.30
N VAL A 256 -13.32 -5.04 13.03
CA VAL A 256 -12.70 -6.23 13.63
C VAL A 256 -13.08 -6.36 15.09
N SER A 257 -13.65 -7.51 15.46
CA SER A 257 -13.91 -7.87 16.87
C SER A 257 -12.60 -8.21 17.58
N LEU A 258 -12.19 -7.37 18.53
CA LEU A 258 -10.99 -7.62 19.32
C LEU A 258 -11.09 -8.86 20.21
N ALA A 259 -12.28 -9.16 20.70
CA ALA A 259 -12.52 -10.34 21.51
C ALA A 259 -12.18 -11.62 20.76
N GLU A 260 -12.63 -11.74 19.50
CA GLU A 260 -12.33 -12.90 18.65
C GLU A 260 -10.86 -13.02 18.34
N VAL A 261 -10.20 -11.92 17.94
CA VAL A 261 -8.76 -11.92 17.62
C VAL A 261 -7.93 -12.29 18.84
N MET A 262 -8.28 -11.78 20.03
CA MET A 262 -7.55 -12.12 21.26
C MET A 262 -7.74 -13.57 21.69
N LEU A 263 -8.93 -14.16 21.48
CA LEU A 263 -9.17 -15.59 21.74
C LEU A 263 -8.33 -16.48 20.83
N GLU A 264 -8.24 -16.14 19.56
CA GLU A 264 -7.39 -16.87 18.61
C GLU A 264 -5.90 -16.74 18.97
N CYS A 265 -5.43 -15.51 19.27
CA CYS A 265 -4.06 -15.28 19.70
C CYS A 265 -3.73 -16.07 20.98
N ARG A 266 -4.66 -16.11 21.95
CA ARG A 266 -4.51 -16.90 23.16
C ARG A 266 -4.28 -18.37 22.86
N ALA A 267 -5.14 -18.98 22.03
CA ALA A 267 -5.03 -20.39 21.68
C ALA A 267 -3.68 -20.73 21.02
N MET A 268 -3.12 -19.82 20.22
CA MET A 268 -1.83 -20.02 19.55
C MET A 268 -0.62 -19.87 20.49
N ILE A 269 -0.73 -19.00 21.49
CA ILE A 269 0.40 -18.61 22.37
C ILE A 269 0.47 -19.45 23.65
N GLU A 270 -0.67 -19.95 24.13
CA GLU A 270 -0.78 -20.69 25.40
C GLU A 270 0.16 -21.90 25.51
N PRO A 271 0.33 -22.76 24.48
CA PRO A 271 1.28 -23.89 24.56
C PRO A 271 2.73 -23.43 24.76
N GLN A 272 3.11 -22.31 24.15
CA GLN A 272 4.50 -21.79 24.27
C GLN A 272 4.77 -21.15 25.63
N ALA A 273 3.79 -20.43 26.17
CA ALA A 273 3.86 -19.87 27.50
C ALA A 273 3.96 -20.98 28.56
N GLN A 274 3.15 -22.03 28.44
CA GLN A 274 3.19 -23.21 29.32
C GLN A 274 4.56 -23.89 29.27
N LYS A 275 5.13 -24.09 28.08
CA LYS A 275 6.45 -24.69 27.90
C LYS A 275 7.57 -23.89 28.60
N ARG A 276 7.41 -22.55 28.75
CA ARG A 276 8.34 -21.67 29.45
C ARG A 276 7.94 -21.34 30.89
N GLY A 277 6.84 -21.90 31.39
CA GLY A 277 6.30 -21.66 32.72
C GLY A 277 5.83 -20.22 32.95
N ILE A 278 5.33 -19.55 31.92
CA ILE A 278 4.88 -18.15 31.96
C ILE A 278 3.37 -18.10 32.10
N GLY A 279 2.88 -17.33 33.10
CA GLY A 279 1.47 -17.08 33.32
C GLY A 279 0.91 -16.13 32.26
N LEU A 280 -0.20 -16.51 31.58
CA LEU A 280 -0.90 -15.67 30.61
C LEU A 280 -2.21 -15.16 31.20
N THR A 281 -2.45 -13.86 31.08
CA THR A 281 -3.72 -13.23 31.47
C THR A 281 -4.27 -12.42 30.29
N PHE A 282 -5.51 -12.74 29.92
CA PHE A 282 -6.26 -11.99 28.92
C PHE A 282 -7.46 -11.31 29.58
N PRO A 283 -7.89 -10.14 29.08
CA PRO A 283 -9.00 -9.41 29.66
C PRO A 283 -10.31 -10.18 29.53
N ARG A 284 -11.22 -10.02 30.49
CA ARG A 284 -12.62 -10.41 30.32
C ARG A 284 -13.33 -9.33 29.51
N PHE A 285 -13.96 -9.74 28.42
CA PHE A 285 -14.68 -8.80 27.57
C PHE A 285 -16.07 -8.51 28.16
N GLU A 286 -16.16 -7.42 28.92
CA GLU A 286 -17.44 -6.91 29.43
C GLU A 286 -18.19 -6.10 28.35
N SER A 287 -17.47 -5.62 27.33
CA SER A 287 -17.99 -4.88 26.18
C SER A 287 -17.33 -5.35 24.89
N LEU A 288 -18.11 -5.48 23.82
CA LEU A 288 -17.59 -5.82 22.50
C LEU A 288 -17.03 -4.57 21.84
N TYR A 289 -15.71 -4.47 21.78
CA TYR A 289 -15.03 -3.40 21.04
C TYR A 289 -14.69 -3.85 19.63
N PHE A 290 -15.03 -2.99 18.68
CA PHE A 290 -14.66 -3.16 17.27
C PHE A 290 -13.68 -2.05 16.88
N VAL A 291 -12.62 -2.43 16.17
CA VAL A 291 -11.64 -1.50 15.61
C VAL A 291 -11.71 -1.54 14.09
N LYS A 292 -11.48 -0.39 13.44
CA LYS A 292 -11.41 -0.29 11.97
C LYS A 292 -10.03 -0.68 11.51
N ALA A 293 -9.84 -1.95 11.17
CA ALA A 293 -8.51 -2.50 10.87
C ALA A 293 -8.62 -3.72 9.93
N ASP A 294 -7.47 -4.25 9.53
CA ASP A 294 -7.35 -5.56 8.89
C ASP A 294 -7.17 -6.64 9.96
N ARG A 295 -8.11 -7.58 10.02
CA ARG A 295 -8.17 -8.64 11.05
C ARG A 295 -6.87 -9.44 11.15
N THR A 296 -6.33 -9.81 10.01
CA THR A 296 -5.09 -10.60 9.94
C THR A 296 -3.89 -9.81 10.42
N ARG A 297 -3.82 -8.54 10.05
CA ARG A 297 -2.70 -7.69 10.48
C ARG A 297 -2.77 -7.36 11.96
N VAL A 298 -3.96 -7.17 12.53
CA VAL A 298 -4.13 -7.04 13.99
C VAL A 298 -3.66 -8.32 14.71
N LYS A 299 -4.03 -9.49 14.20
CA LYS A 299 -3.57 -10.77 14.73
C LYS A 299 -2.05 -10.92 14.66
N GLN A 300 -1.44 -10.56 13.52
CA GLN A 300 0.01 -10.58 13.31
C GLN A 300 0.74 -9.66 14.32
N VAL A 301 0.24 -8.44 14.50
CA VAL A 301 0.76 -7.47 15.49
C VAL A 301 0.71 -8.05 16.90
N LEU A 302 -0.46 -8.55 17.32
CA LEU A 302 -0.64 -9.12 18.67
C LEU A 302 0.24 -10.34 18.91
N ILE A 303 0.32 -11.27 17.97
CA ILE A 303 1.15 -12.46 18.08
C ILE A 303 2.62 -12.08 18.22
N ASN A 304 3.13 -11.15 17.41
CA ASN A 304 4.52 -10.72 17.51
C ASN A 304 4.85 -10.09 18.88
N LEU A 305 3.96 -9.23 19.40
CA LEU A 305 4.15 -8.64 20.73
C LEU A 305 4.08 -9.68 21.84
N LEU A 306 3.16 -10.64 21.77
CA LEU A 306 3.02 -11.73 22.72
C LEU A 306 4.23 -12.69 22.71
N PHE A 307 4.72 -13.05 21.52
CA PHE A 307 5.94 -13.83 21.38
C PHE A 307 7.15 -13.14 22.02
N ASN A 308 7.30 -11.85 21.77
CA ASN A 308 8.37 -11.06 22.38
C ASN A 308 8.23 -11.01 23.90
N ALA A 309 7.02 -10.81 24.43
CA ALA A 309 6.74 -10.79 25.87
C ALA A 309 7.03 -12.14 26.56
N ILE A 310 6.83 -13.26 25.88
CA ILE A 310 7.18 -14.61 26.39
C ILE A 310 8.67 -14.86 26.25
N LYS A 311 9.26 -14.49 25.12
CA LYS A 311 10.65 -14.74 24.78
C LYS A 311 11.63 -14.03 25.71
N TYR A 312 11.38 -12.76 26.01
CA TYR A 312 12.23 -11.91 26.82
C TYR A 312 11.82 -11.84 28.30
N ASN A 313 10.90 -12.72 28.70
CA ASN A 313 10.46 -12.83 30.08
C ASN A 313 11.47 -13.62 30.96
N LYS A 314 11.32 -13.50 32.25
CA LYS A 314 12.03 -14.34 33.24
C LYS A 314 11.27 -15.65 33.47
N PRO A 315 11.94 -16.75 33.85
CA PRO A 315 11.27 -18.00 34.26
C PRO A 315 10.24 -17.74 35.37
N GLY A 316 9.05 -18.30 35.24
CA GLY A 316 7.94 -18.09 36.19
C GLY A 316 7.32 -16.68 36.12
N GLY A 317 7.66 -15.89 35.11
CA GLY A 317 7.09 -14.56 34.89
C GLY A 317 5.64 -14.58 34.38
N ALA A 318 5.10 -13.40 34.11
CA ALA A 318 3.73 -13.24 33.62
C ALA A 318 3.68 -12.33 32.39
N VAL A 319 2.69 -12.59 31.52
CA VAL A 319 2.29 -11.72 30.41
C VAL A 319 0.80 -11.40 30.56
N ALA A 320 0.46 -10.12 30.53
CA ALA A 320 -0.91 -9.66 30.61
C ALA A 320 -1.27 -8.82 29.38
N VAL A 321 -2.41 -9.13 28.76
CA VAL A 321 -3.00 -8.31 27.71
C VAL A 321 -4.09 -7.45 28.33
N GLU A 322 -4.08 -6.17 28.03
CA GLU A 322 -5.05 -5.20 28.51
C GLU A 322 -5.55 -4.34 27.34
N TYR A 323 -6.74 -3.80 27.45
CA TYR A 323 -7.23 -2.79 26.52
C TYR A 323 -7.90 -1.65 27.29
N ARG A 324 -7.81 -0.44 26.74
CA ARG A 324 -8.48 0.75 27.29
C ARG A 324 -8.83 1.74 26.19
N PRO A 325 -9.98 2.42 26.27
CA PRO A 325 -10.27 3.54 25.39
C PRO A 325 -9.20 4.63 25.49
N SER A 326 -8.83 5.20 24.35
CA SER A 326 -7.86 6.30 24.23
C SER A 326 -8.53 7.44 23.44
N PRO A 327 -8.74 8.63 24.07
CA PRO A 327 -9.40 9.74 23.39
C PRO A 327 -8.62 10.19 22.13
N PRO A 328 -9.33 10.74 21.08
CA PRO A 328 -10.78 10.93 21.06
C PRO A 328 -11.59 9.67 20.67
N ASP A 329 -11.14 8.79 19.76
CA ASP A 329 -11.93 7.68 19.19
C ASP A 329 -11.03 6.47 18.89
N SER A 330 -10.10 6.15 19.76
CA SER A 330 -9.21 5.00 19.61
C SER A 330 -9.26 4.05 20.79
N LEU A 331 -8.78 2.84 20.56
CA LEU A 331 -8.61 1.82 21.58
C LEU A 331 -7.14 1.46 21.66
N ARG A 332 -6.56 1.56 22.86
CA ARG A 332 -5.18 1.12 23.14
C ARG A 332 -5.23 -0.31 23.61
N ILE A 333 -4.44 -1.15 22.96
CA ILE A 333 -4.18 -2.54 23.34
C ILE A 333 -2.74 -2.61 23.85
N SER A 334 -2.52 -3.19 25.02
CA SER A 334 -1.23 -3.26 25.70
C SER A 334 -0.89 -4.71 26.01
N VAL A 335 0.35 -5.08 25.77
CA VAL A 335 0.96 -6.36 26.16
C VAL A 335 2.04 -6.05 27.19
N ARG A 336 1.81 -6.43 28.43
CA ARG A 336 2.72 -6.24 29.56
C ARG A 336 3.46 -7.53 29.86
N ASP A 337 4.77 -7.47 29.99
CA ASP A 337 5.61 -8.54 30.48
C ASP A 337 6.29 -8.17 31.83
N THR A 338 6.76 -9.18 32.54
CA THR A 338 7.56 -9.06 33.78
C THR A 338 9.04 -9.38 33.55
N GLY A 339 9.51 -9.20 32.32
CA GLY A 339 10.87 -9.50 31.91
C GLY A 339 11.94 -8.55 32.47
N ALA A 340 13.12 -8.57 31.87
CA ALA A 340 14.25 -7.75 32.30
C ALA A 340 14.06 -6.24 32.12
N GLY A 341 13.07 -5.82 31.28
CA GLY A 341 12.92 -4.44 30.87
C GLY A 341 13.99 -3.98 29.88
N ILE A 342 13.85 -2.76 29.40
CA ILE A 342 14.70 -2.16 28.36
C ILE A 342 15.24 -0.83 28.87
N PRO A 343 16.56 -0.60 28.78
CA PRO A 343 17.16 0.68 29.14
C PRO A 343 16.61 1.83 28.28
N PRO A 344 16.36 3.03 28.83
CA PRO A 344 15.80 4.16 28.11
C PRO A 344 16.57 4.54 26.83
N GLU A 345 17.91 4.44 26.86
CA GLU A 345 18.80 4.72 25.73
C GLU A 345 18.63 3.76 24.55
N LEU A 346 18.09 2.56 24.79
CA LEU A 346 17.84 1.54 23.77
C LEU A 346 16.42 1.58 23.21
N VAL A 347 15.49 2.24 23.88
CA VAL A 347 14.07 2.31 23.45
C VAL A 347 13.93 2.91 22.05
N ALA A 348 14.69 3.97 21.74
CA ALA A 348 14.67 4.61 20.43
C ALA A 348 15.17 3.69 19.28
N GLN A 349 15.92 2.64 19.62
CA GLN A 349 16.52 1.72 18.66
C GLN A 349 15.65 0.47 18.40
N LEU A 350 14.59 0.24 19.19
CA LEU A 350 13.73 -0.95 19.12
C LEU A 350 13.06 -1.17 17.76
N PHE A 351 12.79 -0.08 17.05
CA PHE A 351 12.11 -0.10 15.76
C PHE A 351 13.07 0.09 14.57
N GLN A 352 14.38 -0.15 14.78
CA GLN A 352 15.36 -0.16 13.69
C GLN A 352 15.53 -1.57 13.15
N PRO A 353 15.55 -1.76 11.82
CA PRO A 353 15.71 -3.08 11.21
C PRO A 353 17.02 -3.75 11.64
N PHE A 354 16.96 -5.07 11.89
CA PHE A 354 18.10 -5.92 12.28
C PHE A 354 18.76 -5.55 13.62
N ASN A 355 18.18 -4.65 14.41
CA ASN A 355 18.73 -4.26 15.71
C ASN A 355 18.20 -5.19 16.81
N ARG A 356 19.12 -5.87 17.52
CA ARG A 356 18.83 -6.79 18.63
C ARG A 356 19.29 -6.26 19.98
N LEU A 357 19.56 -4.96 20.09
CA LEU A 357 19.97 -4.28 21.33
C LEU A 357 21.20 -4.90 22.02
N GLY A 358 22.20 -5.34 21.24
CA GLY A 358 23.45 -5.92 21.77
C GLY A 358 23.33 -7.37 22.27
N LYS A 359 22.20 -8.05 22.05
CA LYS A 359 22.00 -9.48 22.38
C LYS A 359 22.32 -10.40 21.20
N GLU A 360 23.22 -10.00 20.30
CA GLU A 360 23.58 -10.75 19.10
C GLU A 360 24.22 -12.10 19.37
N ALA A 361 24.93 -12.24 20.51
CA ALA A 361 25.59 -13.47 20.95
C ALA A 361 24.75 -14.30 21.95
N GLY A 362 23.50 -13.94 22.23
CA GLY A 362 22.66 -14.64 23.21
C GLY A 362 21.95 -15.87 22.60
N ALA A 363 21.61 -16.84 23.49
CA ALA A 363 20.90 -18.07 23.12
C ALA A 363 19.47 -17.86 22.55
N GLU A 364 18.96 -16.63 22.53
CA GLU A 364 17.60 -16.30 22.07
C GLU A 364 17.58 -15.89 20.60
N GLU A 365 16.97 -16.71 19.76
CA GLU A 365 16.81 -16.48 18.33
C GLU A 365 15.84 -15.33 18.04
N GLY A 366 16.10 -14.53 16.98
CA GLY A 366 15.21 -13.49 16.50
C GLY A 366 15.90 -12.62 15.45
N THR A 367 15.14 -12.20 14.45
CA THR A 367 15.59 -11.51 13.25
C THR A 367 15.88 -10.02 13.47
N GLY A 368 15.23 -9.39 14.47
CA GLY A 368 15.24 -7.95 14.69
C GLY A 368 14.37 -7.16 13.70
N ILE A 369 13.53 -7.84 12.92
CA ILE A 369 12.62 -7.25 11.92
C ILE A 369 11.19 -7.17 12.45
N GLY A 370 10.77 -8.12 13.28
CA GLY A 370 9.37 -8.26 13.71
C GLY A 370 8.76 -6.98 14.30
N LEU A 371 9.47 -6.24 15.17
CA LEU A 371 8.96 -4.96 15.72
C LEU A 371 8.86 -3.86 14.65
N VAL A 372 9.74 -3.86 13.65
CA VAL A 372 9.71 -2.91 12.54
C VAL A 372 8.46 -3.15 11.68
N VAL A 373 8.22 -4.42 11.32
CA VAL A 373 7.00 -4.84 10.59
C VAL A 373 5.76 -4.49 11.40
N THR A 374 5.75 -4.80 12.71
CA THR A 374 4.64 -4.46 13.61
C THR A 374 4.33 -2.97 13.59
N LYS A 375 5.35 -2.12 13.72
CA LYS A 375 5.18 -0.66 13.67
C LYS A 375 4.58 -0.22 12.34
N ARG A 376 5.11 -0.70 11.23
CA ARG A 376 4.62 -0.34 9.91
C ARG A 376 3.18 -0.79 9.66
N LEU A 377 2.81 -2.00 10.09
CA LEU A 377 1.43 -2.48 9.99
C LEU A 377 0.45 -1.62 10.78
N VAL A 378 0.81 -1.25 12.02
CA VAL A 378 -0.01 -0.36 12.84
C VAL A 378 -0.15 1.03 12.19
N GLU A 379 0.94 1.61 11.69
CA GLU A 379 0.93 2.90 10.98
C GLU A 379 0.07 2.85 9.69
N LEU A 380 0.17 1.77 8.90
CA LEU A 380 -0.66 1.56 7.72
C LEU A 380 -2.15 1.43 8.05
N MET A 381 -2.49 0.85 9.20
CA MET A 381 -3.88 0.82 9.69
C MET A 381 -4.36 2.17 10.25
N GLY A 382 -3.49 3.19 10.27
CA GLY A 382 -3.78 4.53 10.81
C GLY A 382 -3.65 4.62 12.33
N GLY A 383 -2.99 3.65 12.95
CA GLY A 383 -2.76 3.56 14.38
C GLY A 383 -1.41 4.15 14.83
N ARG A 384 -1.13 3.98 16.12
CA ARG A 384 0.15 4.33 16.75
C ARG A 384 0.64 3.15 17.58
N ILE A 385 1.95 3.01 17.73
CA ILE A 385 2.59 2.00 18.57
C ILE A 385 3.66 2.64 19.45
N GLY A 386 3.85 2.10 20.63
CA GLY A 386 4.88 2.55 21.55
C GLY A 386 5.24 1.49 22.60
N VAL A 387 6.17 1.85 23.46
CA VAL A 387 6.65 1.00 24.55
C VAL A 387 6.97 1.85 25.77
N ASP A 388 6.54 1.36 26.93
CA ASP A 388 6.90 1.88 28.24
C ASP A 388 7.66 0.75 28.96
N SER A 389 8.91 0.96 29.33
CA SER A 389 9.74 -0.09 29.93
C SER A 389 10.60 0.44 31.06
N GLN A 390 10.79 -0.41 32.07
CA GLN A 390 11.66 -0.14 33.23
C GLN A 390 12.54 -1.36 33.48
N VAL A 391 13.85 -1.14 33.56
CA VAL A 391 14.84 -2.20 33.84
C VAL A 391 14.53 -2.88 35.16
N GLY A 392 14.52 -4.21 35.17
CA GLY A 392 14.22 -5.05 36.33
C GLY A 392 12.73 -5.23 36.65
N VAL A 393 11.83 -4.45 36.04
CA VAL A 393 10.36 -4.53 36.24
C VAL A 393 9.67 -5.24 35.08
N GLY A 394 10.00 -4.87 33.83
CA GLY A 394 9.41 -5.41 32.63
C GLY A 394 9.09 -4.33 31.60
N SER A 395 8.33 -4.71 30.56
CA SER A 395 7.95 -3.80 29.48
C SER A 395 6.44 -3.86 29.22
N VAL A 396 5.90 -2.75 28.70
CA VAL A 396 4.53 -2.62 28.21
C VAL A 396 4.59 -2.13 26.77
N PHE A 397 4.42 -3.04 25.82
CA PHE A 397 4.23 -2.67 24.42
C PHE A 397 2.76 -2.39 24.16
N TRP A 398 2.46 -1.29 23.51
CA TRP A 398 1.09 -0.90 23.22
C TRP A 398 0.93 -0.40 21.80
N PHE A 399 -0.27 -0.61 21.25
CA PHE A 399 -0.69 0.02 20.00
C PHE A 399 -2.12 0.53 20.10
N GLU A 400 -2.45 1.51 19.27
CA GLU A 400 -3.76 2.16 19.22
C GLU A 400 -4.35 2.01 17.82
N LEU A 401 -5.64 1.68 17.76
CA LEU A 401 -6.43 1.62 16.53
C LEU A 401 -7.74 2.39 16.69
N ALA A 402 -8.26 2.92 15.58
CA ALA A 402 -9.52 3.65 15.59
C ALA A 402 -10.69 2.73 15.95
N LEU A 403 -11.53 3.19 16.89
CA LEU A 403 -12.79 2.52 17.24
C LEU A 403 -13.79 2.61 16.08
N THR A 404 -14.64 1.60 15.96
CA THR A 404 -15.76 1.59 15.02
C THR A 404 -16.96 0.89 15.65
N THR A 405 -18.12 1.08 15.05
CA THR A 405 -19.35 0.41 15.49
C THR A 405 -19.41 -1.03 15.01
N ALA A 406 -20.06 -1.90 15.77
CA ALA A 406 -20.32 -3.28 15.38
C ALA A 406 -21.02 -3.35 14.01
N PRO A 407 -20.64 -4.29 13.13
CA PRO A 407 -21.37 -4.53 11.90
C PRO A 407 -22.81 -4.98 12.23
N ARG A 408 -23.82 -4.42 11.55
CA ARG A 408 -25.20 -4.91 11.65
C ARG A 408 -25.26 -6.28 10.96
N LEU A 409 -25.16 -7.35 11.75
CA LEU A 409 -25.30 -8.72 11.26
C LEU A 409 -26.76 -9.11 11.12
N ALA A 410 -27.13 -9.62 9.94
CA ALA A 410 -28.25 -10.53 9.79
C ALA A 410 -27.87 -11.90 10.42
N PRO A 411 -28.78 -12.60 11.11
CA PRO A 411 -28.43 -13.78 11.88
C PRO A 411 -28.06 -14.95 10.98
N ARG A 412 -26.82 -15.46 11.13
CA ARG A 412 -26.36 -16.69 10.52
C ARG A 412 -26.35 -17.80 11.58
N ALA A 413 -27.10 -18.84 11.32
CA ALA A 413 -27.26 -20.00 12.20
C ALA A 413 -25.94 -20.74 12.41
N ILE A 414 -25.61 -20.96 13.69
CA ILE A 414 -24.48 -21.78 14.15
C ILE A 414 -24.97 -23.22 14.26
N GLY A 415 -24.38 -24.11 13.45
CA GLY A 415 -24.56 -25.56 13.60
C GLY A 415 -23.32 -26.17 14.24
N GLN A 416 -23.46 -26.63 15.46
CA GLN A 416 -22.46 -27.49 16.14
C GLN A 416 -22.57 -28.92 15.61
N ALA A 417 -21.42 -29.56 15.40
CA ALA A 417 -21.33 -31.02 15.49
C ALA A 417 -19.91 -31.45 15.88
N ALA A 418 -19.79 -31.97 17.07
CA ALA A 418 -18.66 -32.75 17.51
C ALA A 418 -18.92 -34.22 17.18
N SER A 419 -17.90 -34.99 16.76
CA SER A 419 -17.98 -36.45 16.71
C SER A 419 -16.59 -37.06 16.92
N ALA A 420 -16.58 -38.11 17.74
CA ALA A 420 -15.45 -38.89 18.19
C ALA A 420 -14.97 -39.93 17.16
N PRO A 421 -13.76 -40.50 17.32
CA PRO A 421 -13.13 -41.37 16.32
C PRO A 421 -13.68 -42.81 16.32
N ALA A 422 -13.81 -43.41 15.14
CA ALA A 422 -14.15 -44.80 14.96
C ALA A 422 -13.02 -45.54 14.23
N GLU A 423 -12.66 -46.72 14.76
CA GLU A 423 -11.67 -47.67 14.23
C GLU A 423 -12.18 -48.36 12.96
N LEU A 424 -11.26 -48.71 12.04
CA LEU A 424 -11.53 -49.27 10.71
C LEU A 424 -11.57 -50.78 10.74
N PRO A 425 -12.48 -51.44 9.96
CA PRO A 425 -12.44 -52.88 9.66
C PRO A 425 -11.70 -53.15 8.33
N ASP A 426 -11.00 -54.30 8.31
CA ASP A 426 -10.31 -54.83 7.12
C ASP A 426 -11.27 -55.04 5.93
N GLY A 427 -10.89 -54.48 4.76
CA GLY A 427 -11.61 -54.69 3.50
C GLY A 427 -12.08 -53.41 2.78
N THR A 428 -11.63 -52.24 3.16
CA THR A 428 -12.02 -50.95 2.54
C THR A 428 -11.31 -50.75 1.19
N PRO A 429 -12.00 -50.34 0.10
CA PRO A 429 -11.36 -50.06 -1.19
C PRO A 429 -10.38 -48.88 -1.08
N LEU A 430 -9.23 -49.02 -1.75
CA LEU A 430 -8.19 -47.98 -1.86
C LEU A 430 -8.81 -46.69 -2.38
N ARG A 431 -8.65 -45.60 -1.62
CA ARG A 431 -9.17 -44.29 -1.93
C ARG A 431 -8.16 -43.51 -2.79
N THR A 432 -8.62 -42.89 -3.84
CA THR A 432 -7.76 -42.18 -4.78
C THR A 432 -7.63 -40.70 -4.41
N LEU A 433 -6.40 -40.26 -4.25
CA LEU A 433 -5.99 -38.88 -4.04
C LEU A 433 -5.26 -38.39 -5.28
N LEU A 434 -5.64 -37.23 -5.85
CA LEU A 434 -4.91 -36.56 -6.93
C LEU A 434 -4.09 -35.42 -6.35
N TYR A 435 -2.81 -35.37 -6.68
CA TYR A 435 -1.92 -34.26 -6.33
C TYR A 435 -1.41 -33.59 -7.60
N VAL A 436 -1.65 -32.28 -7.73
CA VAL A 436 -1.22 -31.43 -8.85
C VAL A 436 -0.12 -30.50 -8.37
N GLU A 437 1.10 -30.73 -8.86
CA GLU A 437 2.31 -30.04 -8.39
C GLU A 437 3.37 -30.09 -9.49
N ASP A 438 3.99 -28.96 -9.82
CA ASP A 438 5.05 -28.85 -10.83
C ASP A 438 6.45 -29.11 -10.27
N ASN A 439 6.62 -29.03 -8.94
CA ASN A 439 7.92 -29.21 -8.29
C ASN A 439 8.16 -30.67 -7.89
N PRO A 440 9.18 -31.35 -8.49
CA PRO A 440 9.45 -32.77 -8.20
C PRO A 440 9.79 -33.06 -6.73
N ALA A 441 10.43 -32.13 -6.02
CA ALA A 441 10.79 -32.33 -4.61
C ALA A 441 9.56 -32.29 -3.70
N ASN A 442 8.57 -31.45 -4.00
CA ASN A 442 7.31 -31.42 -3.27
C ASN A 442 6.47 -32.67 -3.57
N LEU A 443 6.54 -33.14 -4.82
CA LEU A 443 5.87 -34.37 -5.25
C LEU A 443 6.41 -35.56 -4.47
N ASP A 444 7.73 -35.76 -4.46
CA ASP A 444 8.41 -36.84 -3.75
C ASP A 444 8.11 -36.81 -2.23
N LEU A 445 8.07 -35.62 -1.62
CA LEU A 445 7.68 -35.46 -0.23
C LEU A 445 6.25 -35.99 0.04
N VAL A 446 5.28 -35.59 -0.77
CA VAL A 446 3.89 -36.02 -0.60
C VAL A 446 3.72 -37.50 -0.93
N GLU A 447 4.41 -38.03 -1.95
CA GLU A 447 4.45 -39.44 -2.25
C GLU A 447 4.91 -40.27 -1.04
N GLN A 448 6.00 -39.86 -0.38
CA GLN A 448 6.50 -40.56 0.83
C GLN A 448 5.56 -40.41 2.03
N LEU A 449 4.82 -39.29 2.16
CA LEU A 449 3.81 -39.12 3.20
C LEU A 449 2.60 -40.04 2.96
N ILE A 450 2.13 -40.13 1.72
CA ILE A 450 0.98 -40.96 1.36
C ILE A 450 1.34 -42.43 1.37
N ALA A 451 2.58 -42.82 1.06
CA ALA A 451 3.05 -44.20 1.18
C ALA A 451 2.91 -44.78 2.62
N ARG A 452 2.80 -43.92 3.65
CA ARG A 452 2.52 -44.33 5.04
C ARG A 452 1.03 -44.58 5.32
N ARG A 453 0.16 -44.35 4.34
CA ARG A 453 -1.31 -44.52 4.41
C ARG A 453 -1.74 -45.60 3.45
N PRO A 454 -1.83 -46.88 3.94
CA PRO A 454 -2.19 -48.02 3.10
C PRO A 454 -3.62 -47.94 2.54
N ASP A 455 -4.45 -47.05 3.07
CA ASP A 455 -5.82 -46.80 2.63
C ASP A 455 -5.89 -45.81 1.44
N LEU A 456 -4.77 -45.17 1.06
CA LEU A 456 -4.72 -44.15 0.00
C LEU A 456 -3.88 -44.61 -1.19
N ARG A 457 -4.35 -44.26 -2.39
CA ARG A 457 -3.61 -44.35 -3.65
C ARG A 457 -3.38 -42.93 -4.19
N LEU A 458 -2.13 -42.54 -4.43
CA LEU A 458 -1.78 -41.27 -5.01
C LEU A 458 -1.74 -41.33 -6.54
N LEU A 459 -2.38 -40.35 -7.18
CA LEU A 459 -2.16 -39.98 -8.58
C LEU A 459 -1.47 -38.63 -8.58
N SER A 460 -0.48 -38.41 -9.45
CA SER A 460 0.23 -37.16 -9.55
C SER A 460 0.13 -36.57 -10.96
N ALA A 461 0.01 -35.22 -11.05
CA ALA A 461 0.00 -34.47 -12.28
C ALA A 461 0.97 -33.29 -12.15
N ALA A 462 1.78 -33.03 -13.19
CA ALA A 462 2.82 -32.02 -13.18
C ALA A 462 2.30 -30.60 -13.53
N ASP A 463 1.09 -30.50 -14.01
CA ASP A 463 0.45 -29.22 -14.37
C ASP A 463 -1.08 -29.29 -14.21
N ALA A 464 -1.72 -28.13 -14.31
CA ALA A 464 -3.16 -28.00 -14.10
C ALA A 464 -4.00 -28.71 -15.18
N GLU A 465 -3.56 -28.72 -16.44
CA GLU A 465 -4.30 -29.34 -17.55
C GLU A 465 -4.37 -30.83 -17.37
N LEU A 466 -3.24 -31.48 -17.09
CA LEU A 466 -3.16 -32.91 -16.77
C LEU A 466 -3.94 -33.23 -15.48
N GLY A 467 -3.89 -32.33 -14.50
CA GLY A 467 -4.67 -32.46 -13.26
C GLY A 467 -6.18 -32.47 -13.50
N ILE A 468 -6.69 -31.60 -14.38
CA ILE A 468 -8.11 -31.57 -14.77
C ILE A 468 -8.48 -32.86 -15.54
N GLU A 469 -7.64 -33.33 -16.47
CA GLU A 469 -7.87 -34.56 -17.19
C GLU A 469 -7.95 -35.76 -16.23
N PHE A 470 -7.01 -35.87 -15.30
CA PHE A 470 -7.02 -36.97 -14.31
C PHE A 470 -8.22 -36.89 -13.37
N ALA A 471 -8.60 -35.68 -12.94
CA ALA A 471 -9.80 -35.51 -12.11
C ALA A 471 -11.07 -36.01 -12.80
N ARG A 472 -11.22 -35.77 -14.11
CA ARG A 472 -12.34 -36.26 -14.92
C ARG A 472 -12.29 -37.78 -15.18
N ALA A 473 -11.09 -38.29 -15.47
CA ALA A 473 -10.91 -39.70 -15.84
C ALA A 473 -11.03 -40.64 -14.65
N TYR A 474 -10.49 -40.24 -13.49
CA TYR A 474 -10.34 -41.14 -12.33
C TYR A 474 -11.27 -40.80 -11.17
N LEU A 475 -11.95 -39.62 -11.19
CA LEU A 475 -12.87 -39.15 -10.16
C LEU A 475 -12.30 -39.36 -8.74
N PRO A 476 -11.16 -38.73 -8.40
CA PRO A 476 -10.52 -38.94 -7.10
C PRO A 476 -11.41 -38.45 -5.96
N GLU A 477 -11.28 -39.03 -4.76
CA GLU A 477 -12.05 -38.62 -3.59
C GLU A 477 -11.58 -37.30 -3.01
N LEU A 478 -10.36 -36.86 -3.35
CA LEU A 478 -9.74 -35.62 -2.89
C LEU A 478 -8.70 -35.16 -3.90
N ILE A 479 -8.61 -33.83 -4.10
CA ILE A 479 -7.57 -33.19 -4.91
C ILE A 479 -6.74 -32.28 -4.02
N LEU A 480 -5.41 -32.45 -4.08
CA LEU A 480 -4.43 -31.47 -3.59
C LEU A 480 -3.96 -30.66 -4.79
N MET A 481 -4.04 -29.33 -4.73
CA MET A 481 -3.76 -28.45 -5.86
C MET A 481 -2.79 -27.35 -5.45
N ASP A 482 -1.62 -27.28 -6.08
CA ASP A 482 -0.79 -26.08 -5.96
C ASP A 482 -1.49 -24.88 -6.62
N ILE A 483 -1.48 -23.74 -5.94
CA ILE A 483 -2.04 -22.50 -6.49
C ILE A 483 -1.15 -21.94 -7.59
N ASN A 484 0.17 -22.08 -7.47
CA ASN A 484 1.16 -21.46 -8.35
C ASN A 484 1.65 -22.41 -9.45
N LEU A 485 0.75 -23.01 -10.19
CA LEU A 485 1.09 -23.86 -11.33
C LEU A 485 1.44 -23.02 -12.57
N PRO A 486 2.36 -23.48 -13.43
CA PRO A 486 2.68 -22.84 -14.68
C PRO A 486 1.51 -22.95 -15.68
N GLY A 487 1.30 -21.92 -16.51
CA GLY A 487 0.21 -21.89 -17.48
C GLY A 487 -1.14 -21.57 -16.83
N VAL A 488 -1.96 -22.58 -16.63
CA VAL A 488 -3.25 -22.45 -15.93
C VAL A 488 -3.01 -22.48 -14.42
N SER A 489 -3.38 -21.44 -13.70
CA SER A 489 -3.21 -21.39 -12.25
C SER A 489 -4.12 -22.39 -11.52
N GLY A 490 -3.71 -22.84 -10.31
CA GLY A 490 -4.54 -23.73 -9.50
C GLY A 490 -5.93 -23.15 -9.16
N ILE A 491 -6.07 -21.83 -9.08
CA ILE A 491 -7.37 -21.17 -8.87
C ILE A 491 -8.25 -21.31 -10.12
N GLU A 492 -7.70 -21.18 -11.31
CA GLU A 492 -8.43 -21.38 -12.57
C GLU A 492 -8.81 -22.83 -12.77
N ALA A 493 -7.89 -23.76 -12.50
CA ALA A 493 -8.16 -25.20 -12.52
C ALA A 493 -9.30 -25.59 -11.57
N MET A 494 -9.29 -25.06 -10.35
CA MET A 494 -10.37 -25.28 -9.37
C MET A 494 -11.72 -24.77 -9.89
N LYS A 495 -11.77 -23.59 -10.52
CA LYS A 495 -13.02 -23.06 -11.11
C LYS A 495 -13.55 -23.95 -12.23
N ILE A 496 -12.66 -24.50 -13.07
CA ILE A 496 -13.02 -25.43 -14.15
C ILE A 496 -13.60 -26.71 -13.54
N LEU A 497 -12.94 -27.28 -12.52
CA LEU A 497 -13.42 -28.49 -11.84
C LEU A 497 -14.76 -28.29 -11.12
N ARG A 498 -14.99 -27.12 -10.54
CA ARG A 498 -16.26 -26.74 -9.89
C ARG A 498 -17.41 -26.51 -10.87
N ALA A 499 -17.11 -26.03 -12.06
CA ALA A 499 -18.11 -25.83 -13.12
C ALA A 499 -18.54 -27.13 -13.80
N ASP A 500 -17.77 -28.20 -13.66
CA ASP A 500 -18.04 -29.51 -14.26
C ASP A 500 -18.86 -30.39 -13.27
N PRO A 501 -20.10 -30.80 -13.60
CA PRO A 501 -20.95 -31.59 -12.74
C PRO A 501 -20.31 -32.91 -12.28
N ALA A 502 -19.41 -33.48 -13.09
CA ALA A 502 -18.75 -34.73 -12.77
C ALA A 502 -17.70 -34.60 -11.64
N THR A 503 -17.07 -33.43 -11.52
CA THR A 503 -15.97 -33.16 -10.57
C THR A 503 -16.32 -32.15 -9.48
N ALA A 504 -17.44 -31.44 -9.62
CA ALA A 504 -17.85 -30.35 -8.71
C ALA A 504 -17.99 -30.76 -7.23
N HIS A 505 -18.28 -32.03 -6.99
CA HIS A 505 -18.47 -32.60 -5.63
C HIS A 505 -17.15 -32.95 -4.93
N ILE A 506 -16.03 -33.03 -5.66
CA ILE A 506 -14.72 -33.43 -5.13
C ILE A 506 -14.14 -32.30 -4.27
N PRO A 507 -13.79 -32.53 -3.00
CA PRO A 507 -13.10 -31.55 -2.19
C PRO A 507 -11.70 -31.26 -2.74
N ILE A 508 -11.33 -29.98 -2.84
CA ILE A 508 -10.03 -29.54 -3.33
C ILE A 508 -9.33 -28.76 -2.21
N ILE A 509 -8.15 -29.22 -1.77
CA ILE A 509 -7.28 -28.55 -0.81
C ILE A 509 -6.24 -27.75 -1.60
N ALA A 510 -6.15 -26.45 -1.32
CA ALA A 510 -5.10 -25.60 -1.87
C ALA A 510 -3.77 -25.80 -1.13
N LEU A 511 -2.68 -25.90 -1.89
CA LEU A 511 -1.31 -25.82 -1.38
C LEU A 511 -0.68 -24.54 -1.90
N SER A 512 -0.05 -23.72 -1.04
CA SER A 512 0.56 -22.49 -1.47
C SER A 512 1.78 -22.10 -0.65
N ALA A 513 2.74 -21.48 -1.31
CA ALA A 513 3.88 -20.87 -0.64
C ALA A 513 3.50 -19.60 0.15
N ASN A 514 2.33 -19.00 -0.12
CA ASN A 514 1.86 -17.79 0.54
C ASN A 514 1.02 -18.15 1.78
N ALA A 515 1.44 -17.60 2.94
CA ALA A 515 0.71 -17.72 4.20
C ALA A 515 -0.11 -16.45 4.51
N LEU A 516 -0.29 -15.56 3.52
CA LEU A 516 -1.04 -14.32 3.70
C LEU A 516 -2.53 -14.65 3.87
N ALA A 517 -3.16 -14.12 4.90
CA ALA A 517 -4.57 -14.43 5.17
C ALA A 517 -5.51 -13.99 4.05
N HIS A 518 -5.19 -12.90 3.33
CA HIS A 518 -5.95 -12.50 2.15
C HIS A 518 -5.93 -13.57 1.04
N ASP A 519 -4.79 -14.25 0.84
CA ASP A 519 -4.69 -15.32 -0.14
C ASP A 519 -5.45 -16.56 0.32
N ILE A 520 -5.43 -16.85 1.61
CA ILE A 520 -6.22 -17.93 2.23
C ILE A 520 -7.72 -17.65 2.08
N GLU A 521 -8.18 -16.46 2.45
CA GLU A 521 -9.58 -16.05 2.31
C GLU A 521 -10.04 -16.04 0.86
N LYS A 522 -9.20 -15.55 -0.04
CA LYS A 522 -9.47 -15.52 -1.48
C LYS A 522 -9.59 -16.93 -2.05
N ALA A 523 -8.73 -17.86 -1.63
CA ALA A 523 -8.80 -19.25 -2.06
C ALA A 523 -10.06 -19.95 -1.52
N LEU A 524 -10.38 -19.78 -0.23
CA LEU A 524 -11.59 -20.33 0.37
C LEU A 524 -12.86 -19.73 -0.25
N ALA A 525 -12.89 -18.42 -0.48
CA ALA A 525 -14.00 -17.74 -1.16
C ALA A 525 -14.14 -18.17 -2.63
N ALA A 526 -13.02 -18.53 -3.29
CA ALA A 526 -13.03 -19.07 -4.64
C ALA A 526 -13.62 -20.50 -4.71
N GLY A 527 -13.68 -21.25 -3.60
CA GLY A 527 -14.31 -22.56 -3.52
C GLY A 527 -13.40 -23.71 -3.09
N PHE A 528 -12.16 -23.46 -2.67
CA PHE A 528 -11.34 -24.50 -2.06
C PHE A 528 -11.95 -24.99 -0.74
N PHE A 529 -11.82 -26.28 -0.47
CA PHE A 529 -12.32 -26.90 0.76
C PHE A 529 -11.45 -26.53 1.97
N ASN A 530 -10.14 -26.49 1.79
CA ASN A 530 -9.17 -26.12 2.80
C ASN A 530 -7.92 -25.52 2.15
N TYR A 531 -7.04 -24.94 2.95
CA TYR A 531 -5.82 -24.28 2.50
C TYR A 531 -4.64 -24.70 3.39
N LEU A 532 -3.56 -25.16 2.79
CA LEU A 532 -2.34 -25.54 3.47
C LEU A 532 -1.17 -24.68 2.95
N THR A 533 -0.34 -24.23 3.87
CA THR A 533 0.86 -23.47 3.54
C THR A 533 2.07 -24.38 3.35
N LYS A 534 2.86 -24.09 2.32
CA LYS A 534 4.20 -24.67 2.17
C LYS A 534 5.19 -23.87 3.02
N PRO A 535 6.14 -24.52 3.76
CA PRO A 535 6.40 -25.97 3.77
C PRO A 535 5.30 -26.75 4.49
N ILE A 536 5.02 -27.92 3.96
CA ILE A 536 4.01 -28.84 4.50
C ILE A 536 4.42 -29.29 5.90
N LYS A 537 3.60 -28.99 6.90
CA LYS A 537 3.72 -29.57 8.24
C LYS A 537 2.97 -30.89 8.26
N VAL A 538 3.68 -31.99 8.54
CA VAL A 538 3.14 -33.36 8.42
C VAL A 538 1.83 -33.52 9.19
N ASP A 539 1.77 -33.08 10.45
CA ASP A 539 0.56 -33.22 11.28
C ASP A 539 -0.63 -32.45 10.72
N ALA A 540 -0.41 -31.20 10.29
CA ALA A 540 -1.47 -30.37 9.72
C ALA A 540 -1.96 -30.91 8.37
N PHE A 541 -1.05 -31.47 7.58
CA PHE A 541 -1.35 -32.12 6.30
C PHE A 541 -2.22 -33.35 6.51
N MET A 542 -1.83 -34.26 7.41
CA MET A 542 -2.59 -35.45 7.73
C MET A 542 -3.98 -35.14 8.27
N ALA A 543 -4.09 -34.15 9.18
CA ALA A 543 -5.38 -33.74 9.73
C ALA A 543 -6.32 -33.14 8.65
N ALA A 544 -5.77 -32.37 7.71
CA ALA A 544 -6.54 -31.80 6.60
C ALA A 544 -7.03 -32.90 5.62
N LEU A 545 -6.19 -33.89 5.33
CA LEU A 545 -6.57 -35.06 4.53
C LEU A 545 -7.74 -35.83 5.18
N ASP A 546 -7.64 -36.16 6.46
CA ASP A 546 -8.68 -36.92 7.18
C ASP A 546 -10.01 -36.15 7.21
N THR A 547 -9.96 -34.84 7.39
CA THR A 547 -11.15 -33.96 7.36
C THR A 547 -11.82 -33.99 5.99
N ALA A 548 -11.05 -33.81 4.92
CA ALA A 548 -11.57 -33.76 3.56
C ALA A 548 -12.12 -35.14 3.10
N LEU A 549 -11.41 -36.22 3.43
CA LEU A 549 -11.85 -37.56 3.14
C LEU A 549 -13.13 -37.97 3.90
N THR A 550 -13.29 -37.50 5.15
CA THR A 550 -14.52 -37.66 5.92
C THR A 550 -15.69 -36.89 5.29
N PHE A 551 -15.44 -35.67 4.85
CA PHE A 551 -16.42 -34.87 4.12
C PHE A 551 -16.88 -35.56 2.83
N ALA A 552 -15.95 -36.07 2.00
CA ALA A 552 -16.26 -36.77 0.76
C ALA A 552 -17.17 -38.00 1.02
N ARG A 553 -16.89 -38.78 2.06
CA ARG A 553 -17.76 -39.94 2.47
C ARG A 553 -19.18 -39.49 2.85
N THR A 554 -19.29 -38.42 3.61
CA THR A 554 -20.60 -37.90 4.05
C THR A 554 -21.43 -37.44 2.86
N GLN A 555 -20.82 -36.76 1.89
CA GLN A 555 -21.49 -36.35 0.67
C GLN A 555 -21.92 -37.51 -0.21
N ALA A 556 -21.06 -38.52 -0.37
CA ALA A 556 -21.39 -39.74 -1.12
C ALA A 556 -22.55 -40.53 -0.48
N ALA A 557 -22.58 -40.62 0.85
CA ALA A 557 -23.68 -41.29 1.58
C ALA A 557 -25.03 -40.54 1.42
N LEU A 558 -25.01 -39.21 1.47
CA LEU A 558 -26.19 -38.36 1.26
C LEU A 558 -26.72 -38.43 -0.19
N ALA A 559 -25.85 -38.56 -1.17
CA ALA A 559 -26.22 -38.76 -2.57
C ALA A 559 -26.89 -40.13 -2.79
N ALA A 560 -26.31 -41.20 -2.23
CA ALA A 560 -26.88 -42.55 -2.32
C ALA A 560 -28.24 -42.70 -1.62
N ASP A 561 -28.49 -41.92 -0.55
CA ASP A 561 -29.78 -41.95 0.18
C ASP A 561 -30.88 -41.18 -0.61
N LYS A 562 -30.51 -40.13 -1.35
CA LYS A 562 -31.42 -39.42 -2.27
C LYS A 562 -31.86 -40.24 -3.47
N GLU A 563 -31.01 -41.13 -3.96
CA GLU A 563 -31.36 -42.04 -5.05
C GLU A 563 -32.22 -43.27 -4.61
N ARG A 564 -32.25 -43.54 -3.30
CA ARG A 564 -33.04 -44.65 -2.72
C ARG A 564 -34.46 -44.26 -2.28
N THR A 565 -34.83 -43.01 -2.35
CA THR A 565 -36.21 -42.56 -2.05
C THR A 565 -36.96 -42.32 -3.37
N PRO A 566 -37.73 -43.33 -3.87
CA PRO A 566 -38.58 -43.09 -5.04
C PRO A 566 -39.76 -42.20 -4.64
N CYS A 567 -40.12 -41.24 -5.51
CA CYS A 567 -41.37 -40.46 -5.45
C CYS A 567 -42.61 -41.38 -5.45
#